data_af811c0bcfac90935a47b46de10b52ac
#
_entry.id   af811c0bcfac90935a47b46de10b52ac
#
_cell.length_a   1.000
_cell.length_b   1.000
_cell.length_c   1.000
_cell.angle_alpha   90.00
_cell.angle_beta   90.00
_cell.angle_gamma   90.00
#
_symmetry.space_group_name_H-M   'P 1'
#
loop_
_entity.id
_entity.type
_entity.pdbx_description
1 polymer ?
#
loop_
_entity_poly.entity_id
_entity_poly.type
_entity_poly.pdbx_seq_one_letter_code
_entity_poly.pdbx_strand_id
1 'polypeptide(L)' 'MSVTGVCQICESAAATVSCDRCGAAVCRTHHDAGTGFCADCAAGAELS' A
#
# COMPACT_ATOMS: atom_id res chain seq x y z
N MET A 1 11.36 9.26 9.50
CA MET A 1 11.31 8.99 9.15
C MET A 1 10.93 8.40 8.43
N SER A 2 10.74 8.18 7.96
CA SER A 2 10.28 7.75 7.32
C SER A 2 10.39 6.77 6.89
N VAL A 3 10.27 6.26 6.83
CA VAL A 3 10.24 5.46 6.52
C VAL A 3 10.25 4.68 5.74
N THR A 4 10.31 4.55 5.33
CA THR A 4 10.28 3.97 4.36
C THR A 4 10.97 2.85 4.28
N GLY A 5 11.09 1.97 4.40
CA GLY A 5 11.64 0.85 4.35
C GLY A 5 10.81 -0.31 4.24
N VAL A 6 9.82 -0.51 5.02
CA VAL A 6 9.01 -1.71 5.04
C VAL A 6 7.57 -1.43 4.73
N CYS A 7 6.89 -2.41 4.13
CA CYS A 7 5.47 -2.34 3.87
C CYS A 7 4.72 -2.05 5.15
N GLN A 8 3.78 -1.14 5.08
CA GLN A 8 3.01 -0.77 6.26
C GLN A 8 1.90 -1.75 6.55
N ILE A 9 1.68 -2.73 5.70
CA ILE A 9 0.64 -3.74 5.90
C ILE A 9 1.25 -5.01 6.48
N CYS A 10 2.19 -5.62 5.81
CA CYS A 10 2.75 -6.87 6.26
C CYS A 10 4.02 -6.68 7.09
N GLU A 11 4.71 -5.61 6.85
CA GLU A 11 5.93 -5.30 7.58
C GLU A 11 7.01 -6.39 7.43
N SER A 12 6.90 -7.21 6.41
CA SER A 12 7.86 -8.25 6.20
C SER A 12 8.60 -8.07 4.91
N ALA A 13 8.22 -7.17 4.08
CA ALA A 13 8.86 -6.92 2.81
C ALA A 13 9.15 -5.45 2.64
N ALA A 14 10.10 -5.10 1.82
CA ALA A 14 10.41 -3.71 1.59
C ALA A 14 9.28 -3.00 0.87
N ALA A 15 9.00 -1.79 1.24
CA ALA A 15 8.01 -0.99 0.56
C ALA A 15 8.59 -0.51 -0.75
N THR A 16 7.94 -0.79 -1.85
CA THR A 16 8.41 -0.43 -3.17
C THR A 16 7.47 0.54 -3.87
N VAL A 17 6.24 0.67 -3.41
CA VAL A 17 5.24 1.53 -4.01
C VAL A 17 4.49 2.27 -2.93
N SER A 18 3.80 3.30 -3.29
CA SER A 18 2.99 4.03 -2.33
C SER A 18 1.54 4.10 -2.77
N CYS A 19 0.66 4.14 -1.83
CA CYS A 19 -0.77 4.24 -2.08
C CYS A 19 -1.08 5.64 -2.59
N ASP A 20 -1.82 5.74 -3.68
CA ASP A 20 -2.24 7.01 -4.22
C ASP A 20 -3.37 7.64 -3.44
N ARG A 21 -3.94 6.95 -2.51
CA ARG A 21 -5.07 7.46 -1.75
C ARG A 21 -4.65 7.92 -0.37
N CYS A 22 -4.01 7.07 0.41
CA CYS A 22 -3.62 7.41 1.77
C CYS A 22 -2.14 7.74 1.91
N GLY A 23 -1.36 7.44 0.90
CA GLY A 23 0.06 7.71 0.93
C GLY A 23 0.91 6.68 1.66
N ALA A 24 0.33 5.55 2.02
CA ALA A 24 1.07 4.53 2.74
C ALA A 24 2.09 3.86 1.83
N ALA A 25 3.26 3.57 2.34
CA ALA A 25 4.26 2.84 1.59
C ALA A 25 4.05 1.34 1.80
N VAL A 26 3.91 0.59 0.74
CA VAL A 26 3.60 -0.84 0.81
C VAL A 26 4.43 -1.60 -0.21
N CYS A 27 4.52 -2.90 -0.05
CA CYS A 27 5.19 -3.76 -1.00
C CYS A 27 4.26 -4.01 -2.18
N ARG A 28 4.76 -4.56 -3.24
CA ARG A 28 3.98 -4.83 -4.43
C ARG A 28 2.86 -5.81 -4.17
N THR A 29 3.02 -6.72 -3.24
CA THR A 29 2.01 -7.70 -2.91
C THR A 29 0.79 -7.04 -2.30
N HIS A 30 0.98 -5.96 -1.58
CA HIS A 30 -0.12 -5.27 -0.89
C HIS A 30 -0.47 -3.96 -1.62
N HIS A 31 -0.14 -3.87 -2.89
CA HIS A 31 -0.49 -2.72 -3.71
C HIS A 31 -1.37 -3.18 -4.85
N ASP A 32 -2.47 -2.49 -5.06
CA ASP A 32 -3.38 -2.84 -6.13
C ASP A 32 -2.99 -2.05 -7.37
N ALA A 33 -2.39 -2.69 -8.35
CA ALA A 33 -1.95 -2.05 -9.55
C ALA A 33 -3.11 -1.47 -10.35
N GLY A 34 -4.28 -2.02 -10.22
CA GLY A 34 -5.44 -1.55 -10.97
C GLY A 34 -5.92 -0.18 -10.51
N THR A 35 -5.89 0.08 -9.21
CA THR A 35 -6.35 1.33 -8.67
C THR A 35 -5.20 2.22 -8.26
N GLY A 36 -4.02 1.68 -8.00
CA GLY A 36 -2.91 2.43 -7.46
C GLY A 36 -3.00 2.60 -5.95
N PHE A 37 -3.90 1.92 -5.29
CA PHE A 37 -4.13 2.03 -3.85
C PHE A 37 -3.46 0.86 -3.12
N CYS A 38 -3.24 1.00 -1.85
CA CYS A 38 -2.78 -0.12 -1.05
C CYS A 38 -3.92 -1.11 -0.85
N ALA A 39 -3.62 -2.27 -0.37
CA ALA A 39 -4.63 -3.31 -0.20
C ALA A 39 -5.78 -2.85 0.66
N ASP A 40 -5.50 -2.10 1.70
CA ASP A 40 -6.55 -1.58 2.59
C ASP A 40 -7.45 -0.60 1.88
N CYS A 41 -6.88 0.35 1.15
CA CYS A 41 -7.67 1.33 0.44
C CYS A 41 -8.42 0.69 -0.72
N ALA A 42 -7.81 -0.25 -1.40
CA ALA A 42 -8.46 -0.94 -2.51
C ALA A 42 -9.65 -1.73 -2.02
N ALA A 43 -9.54 -2.36 -0.87
CA ALA A 43 -10.65 -3.10 -0.30
C ALA A 43 -11.77 -2.16 0.10
N GLY A 44 -11.44 -1.02 0.66
CA GLY A 44 -12.45 -0.04 1.03
C GLY A 44 -13.11 0.60 -0.18
N ALA A 45 -12.35 0.84 -1.23
CA ALA A 45 -12.89 1.42 -2.44
C ALA A 45 -13.89 0.51 -3.11
N GLU A 46 -13.71 -0.77 -2.98
CA GLU A 46 -14.64 -1.69 -3.53
C GLU A 46 -15.97 -1.64 -2.88
N LEU A 47 -16.03 -1.35 -1.63
CA LEU A 47 -17.29 -1.30 -0.89
C LEU A 47 -18.02 0.00 -1.07
N SER A 48 -17.35 1.04 -1.43
CA SER A 48 -18.04 2.30 -1.63
C SER A 48 -18.36 2.48 -3.06
#